data_f8dcca00091206fbd866b1a410774b28
#
_entry.id   f8dcca00091206fbd866b1a410774b28
#
_cell.length_a   1.000
_cell.length_b   1.000
_cell.length_c   1.000
_cell.angle_alpha   90.00
_cell.angle_beta   90.00
_cell.angle_gamma   90.00
#
_symmetry.space_group_name_H-M   'P 1'
#
loop_
_entity.id
_entity.type
_entity.pdbx_description
1 polymer ?
#
loop_
_entity_poly.entity_id
_entity_poly.type
_entity_poly.pdbx_seq_one_letter_code
_entity_poly.pdbx_strand_id
1 'polypeptide(L)'
;MMTGNEYKESLRKIHPRIYYMGEKIDCVVDHPMIKPHVNSAAMTYDLACDPMYENLMTATSHLTGKKVNRFTHIHQSIEDLVNKVKMMRMIAQKTGTCFQRCVGFDAMNATFITTYNMDKKYGTNYHERFKKWMTYVQENDLMIAGAMTDVKGNRSLKPSKQADPDLFTHVVEKREDGVIICGAKAHMTGKANSHEMLILPTTNLLDGDQDYAIACAVPVDAEGITHIFGRQTNDQRRLQGDLDTGNSEYAIVGGETLTVLDHVFVPWDRVFM
;
A
#
# COMPACT_ATOMS: atom_id res chain seq x y z
N MET A 1 7.47 15.64 -9.02
CA MET A 1 6.39 14.63 -9.18
C MET A 1 6.68 13.85 -10.44
N MET A 2 6.41 12.55 -10.43
CA MET A 2 6.52 11.68 -11.59
C MET A 2 5.33 11.88 -12.54
N THR A 3 5.55 11.69 -13.84
CA THR A 3 4.51 11.41 -14.82
C THR A 3 4.08 9.94 -14.75
N GLY A 4 2.97 9.57 -15.40
CA GLY A 4 2.54 8.18 -15.49
C GLY A 4 3.56 7.27 -16.16
N ASN A 5 4.31 7.78 -17.16
CA ASN A 5 5.40 7.04 -17.79
C ASN A 5 6.59 6.85 -16.83
N GLU A 6 7.01 7.88 -16.12
CA GLU A 6 8.08 7.77 -15.13
C GLU A 6 7.72 6.80 -14.00
N TYR A 7 6.44 6.78 -13.57
CA TYR A 7 5.93 5.78 -12.64
C TYR A 7 6.04 4.36 -13.22
N LYS A 8 5.62 4.13 -14.47
CA LYS A 8 5.76 2.82 -15.12
C LYS A 8 7.23 2.39 -15.21
N GLU A 9 8.12 3.30 -15.59
CA GLU A 9 9.56 3.02 -15.63
C GLU A 9 10.18 2.78 -14.26
N SER A 10 9.65 3.41 -13.21
CA SER A 10 10.09 3.12 -11.84
C SER A 10 9.70 1.71 -11.39
N LEU A 11 8.51 1.22 -11.79
CA LEU A 11 8.08 -0.16 -11.52
C LEU A 11 8.93 -1.20 -12.26
N ARG A 12 9.49 -0.88 -13.43
CA ARG A 12 10.39 -1.79 -14.15
C ARG A 12 11.74 -2.01 -13.45
N LYS A 13 12.09 -1.13 -12.52
CA LYS A 13 13.35 -1.20 -11.75
C LYS A 13 13.26 -2.04 -10.49
N ILE A 14 12.05 -2.39 -10.06
CA ILE A 14 11.81 -3.24 -8.90
C ILE A 14 11.41 -4.64 -9.37
N HIS A 15 11.77 -5.67 -8.60
CA HIS A 15 11.61 -7.06 -8.99
C HIS A 15 10.88 -7.89 -7.93
N PRO A 16 9.61 -7.54 -7.60
CA PRO A 16 8.86 -8.27 -6.61
C PRO A 16 8.58 -9.71 -7.08
N ARG A 17 8.65 -10.65 -6.15
CA ARG A 17 8.29 -12.05 -6.41
C ARG A 17 6.77 -12.18 -6.47
N ILE A 18 6.19 -12.09 -7.66
CA ILE A 18 4.75 -12.17 -7.90
C ILE A 18 4.40 -13.41 -8.70
N TYR A 19 3.33 -14.10 -8.27
CA TYR A 19 2.75 -15.23 -9.00
C TYR A 19 1.31 -14.93 -9.38
N TYR A 20 0.91 -15.33 -10.58
CA TYR A 20 -0.47 -15.34 -11.06
C TYR A 20 -0.80 -16.69 -11.69
N MET A 21 -1.84 -17.37 -11.18
CA MET A 21 -2.26 -18.70 -11.65
C MET A 21 -1.13 -19.74 -11.67
N GLY A 22 -0.18 -19.65 -10.74
CA GLY A 22 0.98 -20.55 -10.64
C GLY A 22 2.21 -20.12 -11.43
N GLU A 23 2.10 -19.12 -12.31
CA GLU A 23 3.20 -18.62 -13.12
C GLU A 23 3.82 -17.37 -12.47
N LYS A 24 5.16 -17.30 -12.48
CA LYS A 24 5.90 -16.12 -12.03
C LYS A 24 5.74 -14.98 -13.03
N ILE A 25 5.47 -13.77 -12.54
CA ILE A 25 5.37 -12.57 -13.34
C ILE A 25 6.72 -11.86 -13.34
N ASP A 26 7.31 -11.67 -14.53
CA ASP A 26 8.60 -11.00 -14.67
C ASP A 26 8.47 -9.46 -14.63
N CYS A 27 7.42 -8.90 -15.24
CA CYS A 27 7.20 -7.46 -15.28
C CYS A 27 5.70 -7.14 -15.12
N VAL A 28 5.36 -6.44 -14.06
CA VAL A 28 3.97 -6.04 -13.77
C VAL A 28 3.41 -5.05 -14.78
N VAL A 29 4.27 -4.21 -15.36
CA VAL A 29 3.86 -3.16 -16.33
C VAL A 29 3.37 -3.76 -17.63
N ASP A 30 3.94 -4.89 -18.04
CA ASP A 30 3.66 -5.52 -19.33
C ASP A 30 2.67 -6.68 -19.23
N HIS A 31 2.51 -7.25 -18.03
CA HIS A 31 1.64 -8.40 -17.83
C HIS A 31 0.17 -8.05 -18.09
N PRO A 32 -0.53 -8.75 -19.01
CA PRO A 32 -1.86 -8.33 -19.50
C PRO A 32 -2.92 -8.21 -18.41
N MET A 33 -2.83 -9.01 -17.34
CA MET A 33 -3.79 -8.97 -16.21
C MET A 33 -3.47 -7.87 -15.20
N ILE A 34 -2.23 -7.38 -15.13
CA ILE A 34 -1.82 -6.33 -14.18
C ILE A 34 -1.73 -4.96 -14.86
N LYS A 35 -1.37 -4.91 -16.12
CA LYS A 35 -1.24 -3.67 -16.90
C LYS A 35 -2.41 -2.69 -16.74
N PRO A 36 -3.70 -3.10 -16.75
CA PRO A 36 -4.82 -2.19 -16.52
C PRO A 36 -4.78 -1.54 -15.13
N HIS A 37 -4.32 -2.25 -14.11
CA HIS A 37 -4.13 -1.72 -12.75
C HIS A 37 -3.00 -0.69 -12.70
N VAL A 38 -1.89 -0.99 -13.37
CA VAL A 38 -0.77 -0.04 -13.56
C VAL A 38 -1.24 1.22 -14.27
N ASN A 39 -2.07 1.10 -15.32
CA ASN A 39 -2.60 2.24 -16.06
C ASN A 39 -3.51 3.12 -15.17
N SER A 40 -4.36 2.50 -14.34
CA SER A 40 -5.22 3.23 -13.41
C SER A 40 -4.40 4.07 -12.41
N ALA A 41 -3.31 3.53 -11.89
CA ALA A 41 -2.40 4.26 -11.03
C ALA A 41 -1.61 5.33 -11.80
N ALA A 42 -1.08 5.00 -12.98
CA ALA A 42 -0.31 5.92 -13.84
C ALA A 42 -1.12 7.18 -14.19
N MET A 43 -2.42 7.02 -14.50
CA MET A 43 -3.30 8.16 -14.76
C MET A 43 -3.32 9.15 -13.58
N THR A 44 -3.23 8.68 -12.34
CA THR A 44 -3.21 9.57 -11.17
C THR A 44 -1.95 10.45 -11.12
N TYR A 45 -0.84 9.98 -11.68
CA TYR A 45 0.39 10.76 -11.81
C TYR A 45 0.27 11.77 -12.93
N ASP A 46 -0.25 11.38 -14.09
CA ASP A 46 -0.47 12.30 -15.22
C ASP A 46 -1.41 13.43 -14.85
N LEU A 47 -2.50 13.14 -14.13
CA LEU A 47 -3.42 14.17 -13.62
C LEU A 47 -2.76 15.13 -12.63
N ALA A 48 -1.78 14.69 -11.85
CA ALA A 48 -1.04 15.57 -10.95
C ALA A 48 -0.07 16.53 -11.69
N CYS A 49 0.30 16.17 -12.92
CA CYS A 49 1.12 17.00 -13.82
C CYS A 49 0.28 17.86 -14.79
N ASP A 50 -1.04 17.62 -14.86
CA ASP A 50 -1.95 18.37 -15.73
C ASP A 50 -2.41 19.68 -15.05
N PRO A 51 -2.14 20.87 -15.62
CA PRO A 51 -2.53 22.16 -15.04
C PRO A 51 -4.04 22.28 -14.71
N MET A 52 -4.90 21.54 -15.44
CA MET A 52 -6.35 21.54 -15.21
C MET A 52 -6.73 20.88 -13.87
N TYR A 53 -5.96 19.89 -13.44
CA TYR A 53 -6.24 19.08 -12.24
C TYR A 53 -5.24 19.31 -11.12
N GLU A 54 -4.16 20.04 -11.36
CA GLU A 54 -3.04 20.22 -10.44
C GLU A 54 -3.50 20.65 -9.04
N ASN A 55 -4.37 21.65 -8.94
CA ASN A 55 -4.87 22.14 -7.64
C ASN A 55 -5.60 21.07 -6.83
N LEU A 56 -6.26 20.11 -7.51
CA LEU A 56 -6.96 19.02 -6.85
C LEU A 56 -6.03 17.83 -6.57
N MET A 57 -5.09 17.55 -7.47
CA MET A 57 -4.22 16.39 -7.42
C MET A 57 -2.95 16.62 -6.60
N THR A 58 -2.65 17.87 -6.23
CA THR A 58 -1.44 18.20 -5.47
C THR A 58 -1.77 18.95 -4.17
N ALA A 59 -0.80 19.02 -3.28
CA ALA A 59 -0.84 19.80 -2.06
C ALA A 59 0.58 20.26 -1.69
N THR A 60 0.70 21.27 -0.81
CA THR A 60 1.98 21.65 -0.22
C THR A 60 2.21 20.82 1.03
N SER A 61 3.29 20.04 1.07
CA SER A 61 3.65 19.23 2.23
C SER A 61 4.13 20.11 3.38
N HIS A 62 3.59 19.91 4.58
CA HIS A 62 4.11 20.53 5.79
C HIS A 62 5.45 19.93 6.26
N LEU A 63 5.81 18.73 5.77
CA LEU A 63 7.08 18.08 6.10
C LEU A 63 8.26 18.62 5.30
N THR A 64 8.03 18.92 4.01
CA THR A 64 9.09 19.31 3.08
C THR A 64 8.98 20.75 2.59
N GLY A 65 7.83 21.40 2.77
CA GLY A 65 7.52 22.72 2.18
C GLY A 65 7.33 22.67 0.65
N LYS A 66 7.45 21.51 0.03
CA LYS A 66 7.37 21.34 -1.43
C LYS A 66 5.97 20.91 -1.87
N LYS A 67 5.65 21.18 -3.14
CA LYS A 67 4.48 20.61 -3.80
C LYS A 67 4.67 19.11 -3.98
N VAL A 68 3.69 18.32 -3.55
CA VAL A 68 3.68 16.85 -3.60
C VAL A 68 2.37 16.35 -4.19
N ASN A 69 2.38 15.14 -4.70
CA ASN A 69 1.16 14.43 -5.09
C ASN A 69 0.23 14.31 -3.88
N ARG A 70 -1.05 14.64 -4.02
CA ARG A 70 -2.00 14.60 -2.90
C ARG A 70 -2.12 13.20 -2.28
N PHE A 71 -1.85 12.15 -3.01
CA PHE A 71 -1.81 10.79 -2.46
C PHE A 71 -0.70 10.54 -1.43
N THR A 72 0.29 11.41 -1.34
CA THR A 72 1.35 11.35 -0.32
C THR A 72 1.24 12.47 0.72
N HIS A 73 0.21 13.32 0.61
CA HIS A 73 0.00 14.45 1.54
C HIS A 73 -0.61 13.98 2.86
N ILE A 74 -0.06 14.48 3.97
CA ILE A 74 -0.67 14.31 5.29
C ILE A 74 -1.61 15.49 5.54
N HIS A 75 -2.88 15.21 5.75
CA HIS A 75 -3.92 16.22 5.91
C HIS A 75 -3.64 17.15 7.09
N GLN A 76 -3.78 18.44 6.86
CA GLN A 76 -3.58 19.49 7.87
C GLN A 76 -4.87 20.29 8.14
N SER A 77 -5.89 20.10 7.31
CA SER A 77 -7.12 20.89 7.37
C SER A 77 -8.35 20.11 6.92
N ILE A 78 -9.53 20.63 7.24
CA ILE A 78 -10.81 20.13 6.70
C ILE A 78 -10.83 20.25 5.17
N GLU A 79 -10.20 21.29 4.62
CA GLU A 79 -10.13 21.48 3.17
C GLU A 79 -9.34 20.34 2.50
N ASP A 80 -8.27 19.85 3.10
CA ASP A 80 -7.55 18.67 2.60
C ASP A 80 -8.45 17.45 2.49
N LEU A 81 -9.30 17.20 3.49
CA LEU A 81 -10.27 16.09 3.47
C LEU A 81 -11.32 16.28 2.38
N VAL A 82 -11.85 17.49 2.21
CA VAL A 82 -12.80 17.83 1.15
C VAL A 82 -12.16 17.63 -0.23
N ASN A 83 -10.95 18.11 -0.42
CA ASN A 83 -10.21 17.95 -1.67
C ASN A 83 -9.85 16.48 -1.95
N LYS A 84 -9.53 15.68 -0.92
CA LYS A 84 -9.38 14.24 -1.05
C LYS A 84 -10.64 13.60 -1.66
N VAL A 85 -11.82 13.86 -1.09
CA VAL A 85 -13.09 13.30 -1.56
C VAL A 85 -13.38 13.71 -3.00
N LYS A 86 -13.19 15.00 -3.32
CA LYS A 86 -13.37 15.51 -4.70
C LYS A 86 -12.39 14.85 -5.68
N MET A 87 -11.12 14.72 -5.29
CA MET A 87 -10.08 14.04 -6.08
C MET A 87 -10.46 12.59 -6.36
N MET A 88 -10.79 11.83 -5.33
CA MET A 88 -11.14 10.41 -5.47
C MET A 88 -12.36 10.22 -6.38
N ARG A 89 -13.39 11.06 -6.21
CA ARG A 89 -14.58 11.03 -7.05
C ARG A 89 -14.25 11.34 -8.53
N MET A 90 -13.46 12.36 -8.78
CA MET A 90 -13.05 12.73 -10.14
C MET A 90 -12.26 11.61 -10.81
N ILE A 91 -11.30 11.00 -10.10
CA ILE A 91 -10.50 9.89 -10.63
C ILE A 91 -11.40 8.69 -10.93
N ALA A 92 -12.29 8.31 -9.99
CA ALA A 92 -13.21 7.20 -10.18
C ALA A 92 -14.15 7.42 -11.39
N GLN A 93 -14.60 8.65 -11.64
CA GLN A 93 -15.38 8.99 -12.84
C GLN A 93 -14.58 8.84 -14.14
N LYS A 94 -13.27 9.09 -14.10
CA LYS A 94 -12.40 8.95 -15.28
C LYS A 94 -12.05 7.49 -15.59
N THR A 95 -11.82 6.69 -14.57
CA THR A 95 -11.43 5.28 -14.75
C THR A 95 -12.61 4.32 -14.81
N GLY A 96 -13.74 4.70 -14.23
CA GLY A 96 -14.86 3.78 -13.99
C GLY A 96 -14.53 2.65 -13.01
N THR A 97 -13.40 2.71 -12.30
CA THR A 97 -12.87 1.63 -11.47
C THR A 97 -12.00 2.14 -10.33
N CYS A 98 -11.36 1.22 -9.60
CA CYS A 98 -10.39 1.51 -8.57
C CYS A 98 -9.08 2.05 -9.17
N PHE A 99 -8.62 3.18 -8.64
CA PHE A 99 -7.35 3.82 -9.04
C PHE A 99 -6.14 3.35 -8.22
N GLN A 100 -6.30 2.31 -7.43
CA GLN A 100 -5.25 1.52 -6.76
C GLN A 100 -4.48 2.22 -5.61
N ARG A 101 -4.78 3.47 -5.24
CA ARG A 101 -3.96 4.25 -4.28
C ARG A 101 -4.66 4.66 -2.99
N CYS A 102 -5.95 4.35 -2.81
CA CYS A 102 -6.76 4.89 -1.71
C CYS A 102 -6.32 4.36 -0.33
N VAL A 103 -6.09 3.05 -0.18
CA VAL A 103 -5.78 2.44 1.13
C VAL A 103 -4.43 2.91 1.66
N GLY A 104 -3.41 2.98 0.82
CA GLY A 104 -2.09 3.49 1.23
C GLY A 104 -2.16 4.94 1.73
N PHE A 105 -2.93 5.79 1.04
CA PHE A 105 -3.16 7.17 1.42
C PHE A 105 -3.79 7.29 2.82
N ASP A 106 -4.85 6.55 3.09
CA ASP A 106 -5.51 6.58 4.39
C ASP A 106 -4.63 5.97 5.49
N ALA A 107 -3.91 4.90 5.19
CA ALA A 107 -2.97 4.27 6.12
C ALA A 107 -1.87 5.24 6.56
N MET A 108 -1.28 6.00 5.64
CA MET A 108 -0.25 7.01 5.96
C MET A 108 -0.79 8.09 6.90
N ASN A 109 -1.99 8.61 6.63
CA ASN A 109 -2.61 9.64 7.48
C ASN A 109 -2.95 9.09 8.89
N ALA A 110 -3.47 7.87 8.98
CA ALA A 110 -3.77 7.24 10.26
C ALA A 110 -2.50 6.97 11.08
N THR A 111 -1.44 6.47 10.44
CA THR A 111 -0.17 6.18 11.10
C THR A 111 0.51 7.45 11.59
N PHE A 112 0.43 8.56 10.84
CA PHE A 112 0.98 9.85 11.25
C PHE A 112 0.39 10.32 12.60
N ILE A 113 -0.92 10.27 12.76
CA ILE A 113 -1.61 10.67 14.00
C ILE A 113 -1.30 9.67 15.13
N THR A 114 -1.32 8.37 14.82
CA THR A 114 -1.10 7.34 15.83
C THR A 114 0.30 7.40 16.40
N THR A 115 1.32 7.50 15.57
CA THR A 115 2.72 7.59 16.01
C THR A 115 2.97 8.83 16.86
N TYR A 116 2.39 9.99 16.49
CA TYR A 116 2.45 11.20 17.31
C TYR A 116 1.89 10.98 18.71
N ASN A 117 0.70 10.38 18.80
CA ASN A 117 0.06 10.11 20.08
C ASN A 117 0.85 9.08 20.92
N MET A 118 1.47 8.10 20.28
CA MET A 118 2.31 7.10 20.96
C MET A 118 3.56 7.75 21.55
N ASP A 119 4.29 8.57 20.79
CA ASP A 119 5.47 9.27 21.28
C ASP A 119 5.11 10.19 22.45
N LYS A 120 4.00 10.93 22.36
CA LYS A 120 3.52 11.81 23.43
C LYS A 120 3.17 11.03 24.70
N LYS A 121 2.59 9.85 24.56
CA LYS A 121 2.11 9.04 25.72
C LYS A 121 3.22 8.20 26.35
N TYR A 122 4.11 7.65 25.55
CA TYR A 122 5.05 6.63 26.00
C TYR A 122 6.53 7.03 25.85
N GLY A 123 6.83 8.23 25.32
CA GLY A 123 8.19 8.71 25.12
C GLY A 123 8.98 7.92 24.07
N THR A 124 8.29 7.33 23.10
CA THR A 124 8.89 6.61 21.98
C THR A 124 9.41 7.57 20.89
N ASN A 125 10.00 7.05 19.83
CA ASN A 125 10.52 7.83 18.70
C ASN A 125 9.90 7.37 17.36
N TYR A 126 8.68 6.87 17.40
CA TYR A 126 8.00 6.31 16.23
C TYR A 126 7.60 7.39 15.22
N HIS A 127 7.16 8.55 15.72
CA HIS A 127 6.72 9.65 14.87
C HIS A 127 7.87 10.26 14.05
N GLU A 128 9.05 10.41 14.66
CA GLU A 128 10.24 10.92 13.94
C GLU A 128 10.69 9.93 12.85
N ARG A 129 10.64 8.62 13.11
CA ARG A 129 10.92 7.58 12.11
C ARG A 129 9.90 7.66 10.97
N PHE A 130 8.63 7.76 11.32
CA PHE A 130 7.56 7.86 10.33
C PHE A 130 7.65 9.13 9.47
N LYS A 131 7.97 10.28 10.04
CA LYS A 131 8.20 11.53 9.30
C LYS A 131 9.37 11.41 8.31
N LYS A 132 10.47 10.78 8.71
CA LYS A 132 11.60 10.52 7.80
C LYS A 132 11.18 9.66 6.62
N TRP A 133 10.47 8.58 6.89
CA TRP A 133 9.95 7.71 5.83
C TRP A 133 8.95 8.45 4.93
N MET A 134 8.03 9.24 5.50
CA MET A 134 7.09 10.05 4.73
C MET A 134 7.78 11.08 3.84
N THR A 135 8.86 11.72 4.33
CA THR A 135 9.67 12.64 3.53
C THR A 135 10.26 11.90 2.33
N TYR A 136 10.84 10.71 2.55
CA TYR A 136 11.35 9.86 1.48
C TYR A 136 10.25 9.48 0.47
N VAL A 137 9.07 9.09 0.93
CA VAL A 137 7.92 8.77 0.07
C VAL A 137 7.51 9.97 -0.79
N GLN A 138 7.45 11.16 -0.19
CA GLN A 138 7.06 12.39 -0.89
C GLN A 138 8.11 12.86 -1.90
N GLU A 139 9.39 12.81 -1.54
CA GLU A 139 10.48 13.27 -2.42
C GLU A 139 10.66 12.36 -3.64
N ASN A 140 10.34 11.07 -3.51
CA ASN A 140 10.39 10.10 -4.59
C ASN A 140 9.03 9.83 -5.25
N ASP A 141 7.97 10.51 -4.81
CA ASP A 141 6.57 10.35 -5.30
C ASP A 141 6.11 8.89 -5.36
N LEU A 142 6.42 8.11 -4.33
CA LEU A 142 6.18 6.67 -4.32
C LEU A 142 4.70 6.32 -4.17
N MET A 143 4.30 5.24 -4.80
CA MET A 143 3.03 4.59 -4.54
C MET A 143 3.16 3.61 -3.39
N ILE A 144 2.31 3.79 -2.37
CA ILE A 144 2.30 2.97 -1.15
C ILE A 144 1.04 2.11 -1.11
N ALA A 145 1.20 0.81 -0.92
CA ALA A 145 0.08 -0.08 -0.62
C ALA A 145 -0.17 -0.15 0.89
N GLY A 146 -1.43 -0.08 1.31
CA GLY A 146 -1.79 -0.37 2.70
C GLY A 146 -1.96 -1.87 2.92
N ALA A 147 -1.11 -2.46 3.74
CA ALA A 147 -1.13 -3.89 4.08
C ALA A 147 -1.75 -4.09 5.47
N MET A 148 -3.08 -4.04 5.54
CA MET A 148 -3.81 -4.08 6.80
C MET A 148 -4.38 -5.47 7.10
N THR A 149 -5.18 -6.03 6.19
CA THR A 149 -5.97 -7.23 6.45
C THR A 149 -5.09 -8.47 6.56
N ASP A 150 -5.18 -9.18 7.70
CA ASP A 150 -4.56 -10.48 7.92
C ASP A 150 -5.46 -11.63 7.41
N VAL A 151 -4.90 -12.83 7.23
CA VAL A 151 -5.65 -14.02 6.77
C VAL A 151 -6.68 -14.46 7.81
N LYS A 152 -6.38 -14.35 9.10
CA LYS A 152 -7.27 -14.44 10.26
C LYS A 152 -7.68 -15.83 10.74
N GLY A 153 -7.56 -16.90 10.02
CA GLY A 153 -7.90 -18.25 10.53
C GLY A 153 -9.24 -18.33 11.30
N ASN A 154 -9.21 -18.78 12.55
CA ASN A 154 -10.40 -18.81 13.39
C ASN A 154 -10.71 -17.41 13.98
N ARG A 155 -11.76 -16.78 13.49
CA ARG A 155 -12.14 -15.40 13.88
C ARG A 155 -12.60 -15.23 15.32
N SER A 156 -12.89 -16.32 16.04
CA SER A 156 -13.21 -16.27 17.47
C SER A 156 -11.97 -16.18 18.37
N LEU A 157 -10.77 -16.42 17.81
CA LEU A 157 -9.51 -16.41 18.53
C LEU A 157 -8.70 -15.15 18.21
N LYS A 158 -7.90 -14.74 19.18
CA LYS A 158 -6.91 -13.66 19.01
C LYS A 158 -5.67 -14.17 18.26
N PRO A 159 -4.83 -13.27 17.70
CA PRO A 159 -3.66 -13.67 16.94
C PRO A 159 -2.76 -14.66 17.64
N SER A 160 -2.40 -14.40 18.90
CA SER A 160 -1.54 -15.29 19.72
C SER A 160 -2.17 -16.64 20.07
N LYS A 161 -3.45 -16.86 19.76
CA LYS A 161 -4.19 -18.10 20.06
C LYS A 161 -4.55 -18.90 18.81
N GLN A 162 -4.12 -18.44 17.64
CA GLN A 162 -4.30 -19.20 16.40
C GLN A 162 -3.46 -20.49 16.42
N ALA A 163 -3.94 -21.52 15.74
CA ALA A 163 -3.18 -22.77 15.58
C ALA A 163 -1.90 -22.55 14.74
N ASP A 164 -1.97 -21.63 13.79
CA ASP A 164 -0.84 -21.18 12.98
C ASP A 164 -0.60 -19.69 13.27
N PRO A 165 0.55 -19.33 13.85
CA PRO A 165 0.87 -17.94 14.19
C PRO A 165 0.98 -17.05 12.95
N ASP A 166 1.37 -17.61 11.79
CA ASP A 166 1.62 -16.86 10.56
C ASP A 166 0.33 -16.43 9.82
N LEU A 167 -0.85 -16.77 10.35
CA LEU A 167 -2.11 -16.22 9.87
C LEU A 167 -2.25 -14.71 10.12
N PHE A 168 -1.43 -14.17 11.04
CA PHE A 168 -1.30 -12.75 11.33
C PHE A 168 0.15 -12.34 11.25
N THR A 169 0.41 -11.14 10.72
CA THR A 169 1.78 -10.61 10.68
C THR A 169 2.26 -10.32 12.09
N HIS A 170 3.45 -10.82 12.44
CA HIS A 170 4.03 -10.66 13.77
C HIS A 170 5.57 -10.61 13.72
N VAL A 171 6.17 -10.14 14.81
CA VAL A 171 7.60 -10.12 15.03
C VAL A 171 8.03 -11.49 15.56
N VAL A 172 8.95 -12.15 14.86
CA VAL A 172 9.52 -13.45 15.27
C VAL A 172 10.89 -13.31 15.91
N GLU A 173 11.61 -12.24 15.62
CA GLU A 173 12.94 -11.96 16.19
C GLU A 173 13.15 -10.44 16.30
N LYS A 174 13.75 -10.01 17.42
CA LYS A 174 14.24 -8.64 17.61
C LYS A 174 15.77 -8.66 17.58
N ARG A 175 16.36 -7.82 16.73
CA ARG A 175 17.80 -7.67 16.54
C ARG A 175 18.26 -6.28 16.95
N GLU A 176 19.56 -6.09 17.03
CA GLU A 176 20.15 -4.78 17.32
C GLU A 176 19.79 -3.74 16.25
N ASP A 177 19.73 -4.13 14.97
CA ASP A 177 19.52 -3.28 13.80
C ASP A 177 18.06 -3.25 13.29
N GLY A 178 17.17 -4.11 13.83
CA GLY A 178 15.77 -4.17 13.37
C GLY A 178 14.99 -5.34 13.94
N VAL A 179 13.95 -5.73 13.20
CA VAL A 179 13.11 -6.88 13.54
C VAL A 179 12.96 -7.80 12.33
N ILE A 180 12.71 -9.09 12.61
CA ILE A 180 12.26 -10.04 11.59
C ILE A 180 10.77 -10.25 11.77
N ILE A 181 10.02 -10.18 10.68
CA ILE A 181 8.59 -10.41 10.67
C ILE A 181 8.20 -11.60 9.80
N CYS A 182 7.21 -12.36 10.26
CA CYS A 182 6.53 -13.42 9.50
C CYS A 182 5.03 -13.17 9.46
N GLY A 183 4.35 -13.87 8.56
CA GLY A 183 2.89 -13.87 8.47
C GLY A 183 2.36 -13.64 7.06
N ALA A 184 1.07 -13.33 6.97
CA ALA A 184 0.44 -13.08 5.69
C ALA A 184 -0.57 -11.92 5.74
N LYS A 185 -0.62 -11.15 4.66
CA LYS A 185 -1.59 -10.07 4.43
C LYS A 185 -2.45 -10.39 3.21
N ALA A 186 -3.76 -10.19 3.33
CA ALA A 186 -4.73 -10.51 2.30
C ALA A 186 -5.49 -9.28 1.79
N HIS A 187 -6.14 -9.42 0.63
CA HIS A 187 -7.00 -8.38 0.05
C HIS A 187 -6.31 -7.02 -0.14
N MET A 188 -5.09 -7.03 -0.67
CA MET A 188 -4.32 -5.81 -0.88
C MET A 188 -4.42 -5.34 -2.32
N THR A 189 -5.35 -4.43 -2.57
CA THR A 189 -5.51 -3.76 -3.87
C THR A 189 -4.30 -2.88 -4.17
N GLY A 190 -3.83 -2.90 -5.42
CA GLY A 190 -2.71 -2.08 -5.87
C GLY A 190 -1.33 -2.54 -5.42
N LYS A 191 -1.24 -3.66 -4.71
CA LYS A 191 0.04 -4.16 -4.18
C LYS A 191 1.03 -4.53 -5.28
N ALA A 192 0.55 -5.20 -6.34
CA ALA A 192 1.39 -5.63 -7.44
C ALA A 192 2.06 -4.46 -8.19
N ASN A 193 1.54 -3.26 -8.07
CA ASN A 193 2.01 -2.06 -8.76
C ASN A 193 2.38 -0.91 -7.80
N SER A 194 2.72 -1.24 -6.55
CA SER A 194 3.27 -0.30 -5.57
C SER A 194 4.79 -0.42 -5.44
N HIS A 195 5.43 0.61 -4.88
CA HIS A 195 6.85 0.61 -4.57
C HIS A 195 7.12 0.02 -3.19
N GLU A 196 6.28 0.39 -2.22
CA GLU A 196 6.39 -0.06 -0.85
C GLU A 196 5.03 -0.44 -0.28
N MET A 197 5.03 -1.16 0.83
CA MET A 197 3.84 -1.39 1.62
C MET A 197 4.01 -0.90 3.05
N LEU A 198 2.95 -0.27 3.56
CA LEU A 198 2.77 0.08 4.95
C LEU A 198 1.96 -1.02 5.62
N ILE A 199 2.63 -1.82 6.44
CA ILE A 199 2.04 -2.93 7.20
C ILE A 199 1.46 -2.38 8.48
N LEU A 200 0.20 -2.72 8.76
CA LEU A 200 -0.52 -2.30 9.96
C LEU A 200 -1.29 -3.47 10.55
N PRO A 201 -1.48 -3.53 11.89
CA PRO A 201 -2.39 -4.49 12.49
C PRO A 201 -3.85 -4.10 12.20
N THR A 202 -4.74 -5.09 12.05
CA THR A 202 -6.18 -4.85 11.76
C THR A 202 -7.13 -5.29 12.85
N THR A 203 -6.64 -5.99 13.85
CA THR A 203 -7.50 -6.51 14.92
C THR A 203 -7.22 -5.79 16.23
N ASN A 204 -8.21 -5.81 17.13
CA ASN A 204 -7.99 -5.36 18.50
C ASN A 204 -7.12 -6.38 19.22
N LEU A 205 -5.91 -5.98 19.60
CA LEU A 205 -4.91 -6.79 20.28
C LEU A 205 -5.14 -6.74 21.81
N LEU A 206 -4.83 -7.84 22.46
CA LEU A 206 -4.93 -8.00 23.92
C LEU A 206 -3.57 -8.34 24.52
N ASP A 207 -3.52 -8.44 25.83
CA ASP A 207 -2.34 -8.94 26.54
C ASP A 207 -1.97 -10.34 26.01
N GLY A 208 -0.72 -10.51 25.62
CA GLY A 208 -0.23 -11.72 24.94
C GLY A 208 -0.12 -11.60 23.42
N ASP A 209 -0.65 -10.54 22.81
CA ASP A 209 -0.56 -10.27 21.37
C ASP A 209 0.53 -9.23 21.01
N GLN A 210 1.49 -8.96 21.91
CA GLN A 210 2.45 -7.85 21.73
C GLN A 210 3.26 -7.96 20.44
N ASP A 211 3.67 -9.16 20.04
CA ASP A 211 4.46 -9.37 18.82
C ASP A 211 3.65 -9.13 17.54
N TYR A 212 2.33 -9.12 17.64
CA TYR A 212 1.40 -8.79 16.54
C TYR A 212 1.12 -7.29 16.41
N ALA A 213 1.58 -6.48 17.36
CA ALA A 213 1.40 -5.02 17.37
C ALA A 213 2.49 -4.32 16.54
N ILE A 214 2.69 -4.76 15.30
CA ILE A 214 3.72 -4.20 14.42
C ILE A 214 3.12 -3.26 13.37
N ALA A 215 3.66 -2.04 13.29
CA ALA A 215 3.44 -1.11 12.19
C ALA A 215 4.79 -0.77 11.56
N CYS A 216 4.97 -1.08 10.29
CA CYS A 216 6.25 -0.89 9.61
C CYS A 216 6.08 -0.70 8.09
N ALA A 217 7.12 -0.21 7.43
CA ALA A 217 7.16 -0.12 5.96
C ALA A 217 8.28 -0.96 5.38
N VAL A 218 7.98 -1.66 4.28
CA VAL A 218 8.94 -2.48 3.54
C VAL A 218 8.79 -2.27 2.03
N PRO A 219 9.89 -2.32 1.25
CA PRO A 219 9.83 -2.41 -0.20
C PRO A 219 9.04 -3.64 -0.64
N VAL A 220 8.34 -3.56 -1.76
CA VAL A 220 7.53 -4.68 -2.26
C VAL A 220 8.38 -5.87 -2.72
N ASP A 221 9.63 -5.63 -3.05
CA ASP A 221 10.61 -6.62 -3.51
C ASP A 221 11.63 -7.01 -2.44
N ALA A 222 11.37 -6.68 -1.16
CA ALA A 222 12.24 -7.10 -0.06
C ALA A 222 12.36 -8.63 -0.02
N GLU A 223 13.53 -9.11 0.41
CA GLU A 223 13.78 -10.53 0.58
C GLU A 223 12.78 -11.14 1.57
N GLY A 224 12.33 -12.38 1.31
CA GLY A 224 11.31 -13.06 2.10
C GLY A 224 9.87 -12.72 1.70
N ILE A 225 9.63 -11.76 0.81
CA ILE A 225 8.27 -11.42 0.37
C ILE A 225 7.87 -12.19 -0.88
N THR A 226 6.70 -12.80 -0.84
CA THR A 226 6.06 -13.42 -2.00
C THR A 226 4.64 -12.91 -2.15
N HIS A 227 4.28 -12.48 -3.36
CA HIS A 227 2.96 -11.99 -3.69
C HIS A 227 2.22 -12.99 -4.57
N ILE A 228 0.97 -13.28 -4.24
CA ILE A 228 0.07 -14.09 -5.05
C ILE A 228 -1.00 -13.15 -5.56
N PHE A 229 -0.93 -12.77 -6.83
CA PHE A 229 -1.91 -11.92 -7.46
C PHE A 229 -3.20 -12.71 -7.66
N GLY A 230 -4.22 -12.29 -6.94
CA GLY A 230 -5.53 -12.90 -6.97
C GLY A 230 -6.40 -12.31 -8.07
N ARG A 231 -7.46 -13.03 -8.36
CA ARG A 231 -8.48 -12.60 -9.28
C ARG A 231 -9.80 -12.43 -8.55
N GLN A 232 -10.52 -11.36 -8.85
CA GLN A 232 -11.88 -11.16 -8.31
C GLN A 232 -12.82 -12.21 -8.86
N THR A 233 -13.68 -12.79 -8.03
CA THR A 233 -14.61 -13.85 -8.44
C THR A 233 -15.62 -13.40 -9.49
N ASN A 234 -15.94 -12.13 -9.54
CA ASN A 234 -16.83 -11.52 -10.53
C ASN A 234 -16.10 -11.03 -11.80
N ASP A 235 -14.80 -11.23 -11.92
CA ASP A 235 -13.99 -10.82 -13.08
C ASP A 235 -13.98 -11.88 -14.22
N GLN A 236 -14.79 -12.92 -14.12
CA GLN A 236 -14.89 -13.97 -15.16
C GLN A 236 -15.37 -13.44 -16.51
N ARG A 237 -16.09 -12.32 -16.52
CA ARG A 237 -16.54 -11.66 -17.74
C ARG A 237 -15.43 -11.44 -18.77
N ARG A 238 -14.19 -11.20 -18.33
CA ARG A 238 -13.04 -11.07 -19.23
C ARG A 238 -12.75 -12.34 -20.03
N LEU A 239 -12.97 -13.50 -19.45
CA LEU A 239 -12.77 -14.79 -20.14
C LEU A 239 -13.86 -15.05 -21.19
N GLN A 240 -14.99 -14.41 -21.03
CA GLN A 240 -16.15 -14.55 -21.94
C GLN A 240 -16.15 -13.51 -23.07
N GLY A 241 -15.14 -12.61 -23.08
CA GLY A 241 -15.08 -11.55 -24.10
C GLY A 241 -16.17 -10.48 -23.93
N ASP A 242 -16.65 -10.28 -22.71
CA ASP A 242 -17.68 -9.30 -22.41
C ASP A 242 -17.20 -7.88 -22.71
N LEU A 243 -18.08 -7.05 -23.30
CA LEU A 243 -17.79 -5.67 -23.66
C LEU A 243 -17.41 -4.81 -22.46
N ASP A 244 -17.97 -5.08 -21.30
CA ASP A 244 -17.67 -4.34 -20.07
C ASP A 244 -16.25 -4.57 -19.55
N THR A 245 -15.57 -5.59 -20.05
CA THR A 245 -14.27 -6.02 -19.55
C THR A 245 -13.19 -6.13 -20.61
N GLY A 246 -13.56 -6.43 -21.86
CA GLY A 246 -12.64 -6.86 -22.90
C GLY A 246 -11.62 -5.82 -23.34
N ASN A 247 -11.99 -4.56 -23.36
CA ASN A 247 -11.21 -3.47 -23.95
C ASN A 247 -10.89 -2.33 -22.97
N SER A 248 -11.06 -2.54 -21.67
CA SER A 248 -10.77 -1.48 -20.69
C SER A 248 -9.27 -1.23 -20.62
N GLU A 249 -8.88 0.02 -20.85
CA GLU A 249 -7.52 0.51 -20.58
C GLU A 249 -7.19 0.43 -19.08
N TYR A 250 -8.22 0.58 -18.23
CA TYR A 250 -8.11 0.58 -16.78
C TYR A 250 -8.66 -0.72 -16.19
N ALA A 251 -8.21 -1.04 -14.97
CA ALA A 251 -8.74 -2.17 -14.23
C ALA A 251 -10.22 -1.99 -13.93
N ILE A 252 -11.01 -3.04 -14.08
CA ILE A 252 -12.45 -3.01 -13.83
C ILE A 252 -12.75 -3.32 -12.38
N VAL A 253 -12.04 -4.28 -11.81
CA VAL A 253 -12.10 -4.64 -10.39
C VAL A 253 -10.69 -4.65 -9.85
N GLY A 254 -10.49 -4.22 -8.61
CA GLY A 254 -9.17 -4.18 -7.98
C GLY A 254 -8.47 -5.54 -8.05
N GLY A 255 -7.21 -5.58 -8.47
CA GLY A 255 -6.40 -6.80 -8.45
C GLY A 255 -5.91 -7.08 -7.04
N GLU A 256 -6.62 -7.92 -6.30
CA GLU A 256 -6.28 -8.24 -4.92
C GLU A 256 -5.05 -9.14 -4.87
N THR A 257 -4.19 -8.88 -3.90
CA THR A 257 -2.96 -9.63 -3.70
C THR A 257 -2.94 -10.22 -2.30
N LEU A 258 -2.62 -11.51 -2.19
CA LEU A 258 -2.15 -12.12 -0.95
C LEU A 258 -0.62 -11.94 -0.89
N THR A 259 -0.11 -11.49 0.24
CA THR A 259 1.34 -11.36 0.46
C THR A 259 1.76 -12.24 1.63
N VAL A 260 2.73 -13.09 1.39
CA VAL A 260 3.39 -13.91 2.39
C VAL A 260 4.69 -13.22 2.79
N LEU A 261 4.92 -13.12 4.08
CA LEU A 261 6.11 -12.57 4.71
C LEU A 261 6.83 -13.74 5.40
N ASP A 262 7.96 -14.14 4.84
CA ASP A 262 8.78 -15.25 5.33
C ASP A 262 10.13 -14.70 5.79
N HIS A 263 10.28 -14.46 7.09
CA HIS A 263 11.49 -13.92 7.73
C HIS A 263 11.98 -12.59 7.11
N VAL A 264 11.07 -11.66 6.91
CA VAL A 264 11.37 -10.35 6.31
C VAL A 264 12.07 -9.45 7.34
N PHE A 265 13.26 -8.98 7.01
CA PHE A 265 13.97 -8.00 7.84
C PHE A 265 13.42 -6.60 7.69
N VAL A 266 13.17 -5.92 8.81
CA VAL A 266 12.70 -4.53 8.86
C VAL A 266 13.64 -3.74 9.79
N PRO A 267 14.44 -2.80 9.28
CA PRO A 267 15.31 -1.97 10.10
C PRO A 267 14.52 -1.05 11.02
N TRP A 268 15.09 -0.68 12.18
CA TRP A 268 14.39 0.11 13.19
C TRP A 268 13.86 1.46 12.70
N ASP A 269 14.50 2.08 11.71
CA ASP A 269 14.05 3.35 11.14
C ASP A 269 12.77 3.21 10.31
N ARG A 270 12.39 1.98 9.94
CA ARG A 270 11.15 1.63 9.25
C ARG A 270 10.11 0.95 10.15
N VAL A 271 10.36 0.83 11.43
CA VAL A 271 9.41 0.36 12.46
C VAL A 271 8.78 1.56 13.15
N PHE A 272 7.47 1.68 13.04
CA PHE A 272 6.68 2.83 13.49
C PHE A 272 5.81 2.55 14.72
N MET A 273 5.73 1.28 15.12
CA MET A 273 5.04 0.87 16.34
C MET A 273 5.31 -0.60 16.62
#